data_5be734b67c25ae1515bfeb6f49b6e05e
#
_entry.id   5be734b67c25ae1515bfeb6f49b6e05e
#
_cell.length_a   1.000
_cell.length_b   1.000
_cell.length_c   1.000
_cell.angle_alpha   90.00
_cell.angle_beta   90.00
_cell.angle_gamma   90.00
#
_symmetry.space_group_name_H-M   'P 1'
#
loop_
_entity.id
_entity.type
_entity.pdbx_description
1 polymer ?
#
loop_
_entity_poly.entity_id
_entity_poly.type
_entity_poly.pdbx_seq_one_letter_code
_entity_poly.pdbx_strand_id
1 'polypeptide(L)'
;MLAAAGAGVCLLASAPVTVTVFVAVFLYLCRVAFAALAVNPPRPEPILPYSLAEPWRGFVLASQTLGQRFAAVASQRQAGPMHDQLQLVGHRIDDGVRRAWDVARKGDALDQALATLDVAQVQKQLKDASSDPTIAALNAQLATATRLSEVSAAAADRLRLLNAQLGEAVAQAVELSLTEAPDVDLNRLAGTVDSAVRELEALRQGMDEVSPPAP
;
A
#
# COMPACT_ATOMS: atom_id res chain seq x y z
N MET A 1 42.43 -12.74 -1.13
CA MET A 1 42.99 -11.85 -0.10
C MET A 1 41.81 -11.00 0.36
N LEU A 2 41.31 -11.04 1.55
CA LEU A 2 41.79 -11.30 2.89
C LEU A 2 40.66 -11.83 3.75
N ALA A 3 40.98 -12.86 4.50
CA ALA A 3 40.25 -13.37 5.64
C ALA A 3 40.43 -12.41 6.84
N ALA A 4 39.38 -12.28 7.63
CA ALA A 4 39.43 -12.00 9.05
C ALA A 4 38.11 -12.55 9.61
N ALA A 5 38.03 -13.75 10.14
CA ALA A 5 38.50 -14.25 11.40
C ALA A 5 38.23 -13.28 12.55
N GLY A 6 37.09 -13.43 13.17
CA GLY A 6 36.73 -12.88 14.48
C GLY A 6 36.13 -13.98 15.32
N ALA A 7 36.96 -14.66 16.06
CA ALA A 7 36.63 -15.66 17.05
C ALA A 7 35.86 -14.99 18.21
N GLY A 8 34.65 -15.41 18.43
CA GLY A 8 33.85 -15.15 19.61
C GLY A 8 33.21 -16.46 20.07
N VAL A 9 34.01 -17.44 20.34
CA VAL A 9 33.62 -18.67 21.04
C VAL A 9 34.02 -18.48 22.49
N CYS A 10 33.03 -18.45 23.36
CA CYS A 10 33.05 -19.16 24.65
C CYS A 10 31.89 -18.63 25.52
N LEU A 11 31.22 -19.60 26.07
CA LEU A 11 30.28 -19.57 27.19
C LEU A 11 28.81 -19.65 26.82
N LEU A 12 28.38 -20.89 26.56
CA LEU A 12 27.10 -21.37 27.09
C LEU A 12 27.18 -22.94 27.04
N ALA A 13 27.90 -23.49 28.01
CA ALA A 13 27.72 -24.87 28.40
C ALA A 13 26.39 -25.00 29.12
N SER A 14 25.48 -25.84 28.58
CA SER A 14 24.24 -26.38 29.16
C SER A 14 22.91 -25.96 28.50
N ALA A 15 22.88 -25.50 27.26
CA ALA A 15 21.64 -25.53 26.52
C ALA A 15 21.47 -26.91 25.83
N PRO A 16 20.28 -27.57 25.95
CA PRO A 16 20.07 -28.86 25.30
C PRO A 16 20.25 -28.70 23.78
N VAL A 17 20.96 -29.62 23.17
CA VAL A 17 21.33 -29.66 21.72
C VAL A 17 20.12 -29.35 20.81
N THR A 18 18.92 -29.63 21.27
CA THR A 18 17.67 -29.34 20.59
C THR A 18 17.43 -27.85 20.34
N VAL A 19 17.79 -26.95 21.29
CA VAL A 19 17.60 -25.49 21.12
C VAL A 19 18.57 -24.93 20.08
N THR A 20 19.80 -25.42 20.04
CA THR A 20 20.82 -24.98 19.06
C THR A 20 20.44 -25.39 17.64
N VAL A 21 19.86 -26.58 17.46
CA VAL A 21 19.36 -27.04 16.16
C VAL A 21 18.16 -26.21 15.70
N PHE A 22 17.21 -25.89 16.59
CA PHE A 22 16.06 -25.04 16.25
C PHE A 22 16.47 -23.63 15.84
N VAL A 23 17.42 -23.01 16.55
CA VAL A 23 17.92 -21.67 16.20
C VAL A 23 18.68 -21.71 14.86
N ALA A 24 19.47 -22.73 14.59
CA ALA A 24 20.18 -22.87 13.32
C ALA A 24 19.23 -23.10 12.14
N VAL A 25 18.20 -23.92 12.32
CA VAL A 25 17.16 -24.17 11.29
C VAL A 25 16.34 -22.89 11.05
N PHE A 26 15.98 -22.15 12.11
CA PHE A 26 15.24 -20.90 11.99
C PHE A 26 16.07 -19.83 11.25
N LEU A 27 17.35 -19.66 11.58
CA LEU A 27 18.26 -18.75 10.87
C LEU A 27 18.47 -19.17 9.41
N TYR A 28 18.55 -20.47 9.13
CA TYR A 28 18.66 -20.97 7.77
C TYR A 28 17.39 -20.71 6.96
N LEU A 29 16.20 -20.92 7.54
CA LEU A 29 14.91 -20.62 6.90
C LEU A 29 14.72 -19.13 6.67
N CYS A 30 15.09 -18.26 7.62
CA CYS A 30 15.11 -16.82 7.43
C CYS A 30 16.05 -16.40 6.30
N ARG A 31 17.23 -17.01 6.21
CA ARG A 31 18.19 -16.70 5.15
C ARG A 31 17.71 -17.15 3.77
N VAL A 32 17.05 -18.31 3.68
CA VAL A 32 16.45 -18.81 2.43
C VAL A 32 15.26 -17.96 2.02
N ALA A 33 14.40 -17.53 2.96
CA ALA A 33 13.31 -16.62 2.69
C ALA A 33 13.81 -15.24 2.21
N PHE A 34 14.86 -14.70 2.84
CA PHE A 34 15.48 -13.44 2.40
C PHE A 34 16.15 -13.55 1.02
N ALA A 35 16.80 -14.68 0.71
CA ALA A 35 17.41 -14.92 -0.60
C ALA A 35 16.35 -15.09 -1.71
N ALA A 36 15.22 -15.70 -1.41
CA ALA A 36 14.09 -15.84 -2.34
C ALA A 36 13.43 -14.49 -2.66
N LEU A 37 13.38 -13.55 -1.69
CA LEU A 37 12.89 -12.19 -1.88
C LEU A 37 13.85 -11.30 -2.67
N ALA A 38 15.17 -11.56 -2.62
CA ALA A 38 16.20 -10.76 -3.27
C ALA A 38 16.44 -11.13 -4.75
N VAL A 39 15.97 -12.29 -5.23
CA VAL A 39 16.32 -12.83 -6.56
C VAL A 39 15.29 -12.52 -7.65
N ASN A 40 14.05 -12.13 -7.27
CA ASN A 40 13.06 -11.67 -8.26
C ASN A 40 12.57 -10.29 -7.87
N PRO A 41 12.87 -9.22 -8.64
CA PRO A 41 12.07 -8.02 -8.53
C PRO A 41 10.60 -8.45 -8.75
N PRO A 42 9.68 -8.08 -7.85
CA PRO A 42 8.29 -8.47 -8.02
C PRO A 42 7.84 -8.01 -9.40
N ARG A 43 7.48 -8.98 -10.26
CA ARG A 43 6.81 -8.64 -11.52
C ARG A 43 5.61 -7.79 -11.15
N PRO A 44 5.36 -6.68 -11.85
CA PRO A 44 4.18 -5.87 -11.57
C PRO A 44 2.96 -6.80 -11.66
N GLU A 45 2.34 -7.06 -10.50
CA GLU A 45 1.14 -7.89 -10.45
C GLU A 45 0.06 -7.24 -11.33
N PRO A 46 -0.65 -8.01 -12.15
CA PRO A 46 -1.73 -7.46 -12.94
C PRO A 46 -2.78 -6.86 -12.01
N ILE A 47 -3.21 -5.65 -12.32
CA ILE A 47 -4.30 -4.99 -11.60
C ILE A 47 -5.59 -5.73 -11.93
N LEU A 48 -6.17 -6.41 -10.95
CA LEU A 48 -7.40 -7.20 -11.05
C LEU A 48 -8.50 -6.58 -10.17
N PRO A 49 -9.15 -5.47 -10.56
CA PRO A 49 -10.08 -4.73 -9.70
C PRO A 49 -11.24 -5.59 -9.20
N TYR A 50 -11.67 -6.55 -10.01
CA TYR A 50 -12.81 -7.44 -9.69
C TYR A 50 -12.52 -8.44 -8.56
N SER A 51 -11.28 -8.59 -8.11
CA SER A 51 -10.93 -9.39 -6.94
C SER A 51 -11.20 -8.67 -5.61
N LEU A 52 -11.47 -7.37 -5.64
CA LEU A 52 -11.72 -6.55 -4.46
C LEU A 52 -13.21 -6.38 -4.20
N ALA A 53 -13.57 -6.25 -2.92
CA ALA A 53 -14.90 -5.83 -2.49
C ALA A 53 -15.11 -4.32 -2.70
N GLU A 54 -16.36 -3.86 -2.66
CA GLU A 54 -16.66 -2.42 -2.56
C GLU A 54 -16.34 -1.95 -1.12
N PRO A 55 -15.82 -0.71 -0.99
CA PRO A 55 -15.67 0.34 -2.01
C PRO A 55 -14.35 0.30 -2.80
N TRP A 56 -13.42 -0.57 -2.46
CA TRP A 56 -12.06 -0.63 -2.99
C TRP A 56 -12.01 -0.83 -4.51
N ARG A 57 -12.86 -1.74 -5.00
CA ARG A 57 -12.99 -1.97 -6.44
C ARG A 57 -13.36 -0.69 -7.19
N GLY A 58 -14.34 0.06 -6.68
CA GLY A 58 -14.79 1.31 -7.28
C GLY A 58 -13.68 2.34 -7.39
N PHE A 59 -12.85 2.49 -6.37
CA PHE A 59 -11.72 3.44 -6.39
C PHE A 59 -10.68 3.08 -7.45
N VAL A 60 -10.31 1.81 -7.58
CA VAL A 60 -9.33 1.35 -8.58
C VAL A 60 -9.86 1.52 -10.00
N LEU A 61 -11.12 1.14 -10.26
CA LEU A 61 -11.74 1.32 -11.56
C LEU A 61 -11.81 2.80 -11.96
N ALA A 62 -12.14 3.69 -11.01
CA ALA A 62 -12.13 5.13 -11.26
C ALA A 62 -10.73 5.63 -11.62
N SER A 63 -9.68 5.25 -10.85
CA SER A 63 -8.29 5.62 -11.14
C SER A 63 -7.85 5.15 -12.52
N GLN A 64 -8.14 3.89 -12.89
CA GLN A 64 -7.81 3.33 -14.22
C GLN A 64 -8.51 4.10 -15.35
N THR A 65 -9.80 4.40 -15.17
CA THR A 65 -10.59 5.17 -16.16
C THR A 65 -10.01 6.55 -16.38
N LEU A 66 -9.60 7.23 -15.30
CA LEU A 66 -8.98 8.56 -15.38
C LEU A 66 -7.61 8.51 -16.05
N GLY A 67 -6.77 7.51 -15.73
CA GLY A 67 -5.49 7.29 -16.41
C GLY A 67 -5.67 7.07 -17.92
N GLN A 68 -6.64 6.23 -18.32
CA GLN A 68 -6.94 5.99 -19.74
C GLN A 68 -7.42 7.26 -20.44
N ARG A 69 -8.28 8.08 -19.81
CA ARG A 69 -8.74 9.36 -20.35
C ARG A 69 -7.57 10.33 -20.55
N PHE A 70 -6.67 10.42 -19.56
CA PHE A 70 -5.48 11.24 -19.67
C PHE A 70 -4.60 10.79 -20.86
N ALA A 71 -4.32 9.50 -20.97
CA ALA A 71 -3.53 8.93 -22.05
C ALA A 71 -4.16 9.22 -23.44
N ALA A 72 -5.50 9.14 -23.54
CA ALA A 72 -6.22 9.47 -24.77
C ALA A 72 -6.05 10.95 -25.16
N VAL A 73 -6.10 11.87 -24.19
CA VAL A 73 -5.86 13.32 -24.43
C VAL A 73 -4.41 13.56 -24.83
N ALA A 74 -3.45 12.97 -24.10
CA ALA A 74 -2.02 13.13 -24.40
C ALA A 74 -1.63 12.61 -25.78
N SER A 75 -2.26 11.53 -26.26
CA SER A 75 -1.99 10.93 -27.56
C SER A 75 -2.52 11.74 -28.77
N GLN A 76 -3.45 12.66 -28.55
CA GLN A 76 -4.00 13.51 -29.62
C GLN A 76 -3.05 14.65 -30.02
N ARG A 77 -2.04 14.95 -29.23
CA ARG A 77 -1.05 15.98 -29.53
C ARG A 77 0.05 15.46 -30.44
N GLN A 78 0.44 16.31 -31.41
CA GLN A 78 1.60 16.03 -32.28
C GLN A 78 2.90 16.01 -31.48
N ALA A 79 3.91 15.26 -31.95
CA ALA A 79 5.22 15.19 -31.32
C ALA A 79 5.84 16.58 -31.16
N GLY A 80 6.36 16.85 -29.95
CA GLY A 80 6.98 18.11 -29.58
C GLY A 80 7.17 18.20 -28.08
N PRO A 81 7.80 19.27 -27.57
CA PRO A 81 8.12 19.40 -26.15
C PRO A 81 6.91 19.24 -25.21
N MET A 82 5.75 19.75 -25.62
CA MET A 82 4.49 19.61 -24.91
C MET A 82 4.04 18.13 -24.83
N HIS A 83 4.18 17.40 -25.92
CA HIS A 83 3.86 15.97 -25.96
C HIS A 83 4.74 15.18 -24.99
N ASP A 84 6.05 15.46 -24.96
CA ASP A 84 7.00 14.77 -24.08
C ASP A 84 6.68 15.03 -22.59
N GLN A 85 6.30 16.26 -22.26
CA GLN A 85 5.89 16.61 -20.90
C GLN A 85 4.58 15.91 -20.52
N LEU A 86 3.57 15.86 -21.39
CA LEU A 86 2.32 15.11 -21.14
C LEU A 86 2.59 13.62 -20.98
N GLN A 87 3.50 13.04 -21.76
CA GLN A 87 3.91 11.65 -21.57
C GLN A 87 4.55 11.41 -20.19
N LEU A 88 5.41 12.32 -19.74
CA LEU A 88 5.99 12.23 -18.41
C LEU A 88 4.92 12.26 -17.30
N VAL A 89 3.93 13.16 -17.42
CA VAL A 89 2.80 13.19 -16.48
C VAL A 89 1.97 11.90 -16.58
N GLY A 90 1.77 11.37 -17.77
CA GLY A 90 1.09 10.07 -17.99
C GLY A 90 1.75 8.93 -17.23
N HIS A 91 3.08 8.81 -17.30
CA HIS A 91 3.82 7.80 -16.52
C HIS A 91 3.63 7.95 -15.01
N ARG A 92 3.58 9.19 -14.51
CA ARG A 92 3.32 9.44 -13.08
C ARG A 92 1.89 9.05 -12.67
N ILE A 93 0.91 9.30 -13.56
CA ILE A 93 -0.46 8.84 -13.35
C ILE A 93 -0.53 7.32 -13.30
N ASP A 94 0.17 6.62 -14.21
CA ASP A 94 0.24 5.16 -14.20
C ASP A 94 0.87 4.61 -12.91
N ASP A 95 1.89 5.28 -12.39
CA ASP A 95 2.48 4.97 -11.09
C ASP A 95 1.47 5.21 -9.96
N GLY A 96 0.71 6.30 -10.01
CA GLY A 96 -0.37 6.59 -9.08
C GLY A 96 -1.45 5.51 -9.06
N VAL A 97 -1.87 5.05 -10.24
CA VAL A 97 -2.87 3.96 -10.39
C VAL A 97 -2.35 2.65 -9.78
N ARG A 98 -1.07 2.31 -9.98
CA ARG A 98 -0.46 1.13 -9.36
C ARG A 98 -0.45 1.23 -7.84
N ARG A 99 -0.07 2.38 -7.28
CA ARG A 99 -0.09 2.61 -5.83
C ARG A 99 -1.50 2.59 -5.26
N ALA A 100 -2.48 3.16 -5.99
CA ALA A 100 -3.89 3.06 -5.62
C ALA A 100 -4.36 1.60 -5.53
N TRP A 101 -3.91 0.75 -6.44
CA TRP A 101 -4.16 -0.68 -6.40
C TRP A 101 -3.58 -1.33 -5.14
N ASP A 102 -2.31 -1.04 -4.80
CA ASP A 102 -1.66 -1.61 -3.61
C ASP A 102 -2.37 -1.19 -2.32
N VAL A 103 -2.76 0.09 -2.22
CA VAL A 103 -3.52 0.61 -1.06
C VAL A 103 -4.90 -0.03 -0.99
N ALA A 104 -5.62 -0.13 -2.11
CA ALA A 104 -6.95 -0.73 -2.16
C ALA A 104 -6.93 -2.21 -1.74
N ARG A 105 -5.92 -2.96 -2.17
CA ARG A 105 -5.73 -4.37 -1.79
C ARG A 105 -5.50 -4.54 -0.29
N LYS A 106 -4.69 -3.66 0.31
CA LYS A 106 -4.47 -3.66 1.77
C LYS A 106 -5.72 -3.24 2.53
N GLY A 107 -6.43 -2.23 2.06
CA GLY A 107 -7.68 -1.80 2.65
C GLY A 107 -8.75 -2.90 2.64
N ASP A 108 -8.89 -3.60 1.52
CA ASP A 108 -9.80 -4.76 1.41
C ASP A 108 -9.41 -5.89 2.38
N ALA A 109 -8.10 -6.18 2.52
CA ALA A 109 -7.62 -7.16 3.49
C ALA A 109 -7.89 -6.73 4.95
N LEU A 110 -7.78 -5.43 5.27
CA LEU A 110 -8.14 -4.90 6.59
C LEU A 110 -9.65 -5.05 6.87
N ASP A 111 -10.50 -4.75 5.90
CA ASP A 111 -11.95 -4.91 6.04
C ASP A 111 -12.34 -6.39 6.22
N GLN A 112 -11.69 -7.31 5.51
CA GLN A 112 -11.87 -8.75 5.70
C GLN A 112 -11.41 -9.19 7.10
N ALA A 113 -10.27 -8.69 7.58
CA ALA A 113 -9.79 -8.98 8.94
C ALA A 113 -10.77 -8.46 10.01
N LEU A 114 -11.31 -7.24 9.83
CA LEU A 114 -12.33 -6.67 10.71
C LEU A 114 -13.62 -7.49 10.71
N ALA A 115 -14.05 -8.00 9.56
CA ALA A 115 -15.23 -8.85 9.46
C ALA A 115 -15.05 -10.18 10.23
N THR A 116 -13.83 -10.71 10.33
CA THR A 116 -13.55 -11.94 11.10
C THR A 116 -13.52 -11.71 12.61
N LEU A 117 -13.26 -10.48 13.06
CA LEU A 117 -13.14 -10.15 14.49
C LEU A 117 -14.46 -10.11 15.26
N ASP A 118 -15.62 -10.15 14.58
CA ASP A 118 -16.96 -10.06 15.20
C ASP A 118 -17.02 -9.13 16.43
N VAL A 119 -16.82 -7.84 16.20
CA VAL A 119 -16.76 -6.81 17.26
C VAL A 119 -18.01 -6.84 18.17
N ALA A 120 -19.19 -7.19 17.60
CA ALA A 120 -20.42 -7.27 18.36
C ALA A 120 -20.38 -8.41 19.39
N GLN A 121 -19.81 -9.55 19.01
CA GLN A 121 -19.62 -10.67 19.96
C GLN A 121 -18.61 -10.34 21.05
N VAL A 122 -17.49 -9.69 20.69
CA VAL A 122 -16.48 -9.24 21.68
C VAL A 122 -17.09 -8.25 22.67
N GLN A 123 -17.92 -7.29 22.21
CA GLN A 123 -18.63 -6.37 23.10
C GLN A 123 -19.63 -7.07 24.03
N LYS A 124 -20.30 -8.12 23.55
CA LYS A 124 -21.18 -8.93 24.38
C LYS A 124 -20.39 -9.69 25.46
N GLN A 125 -19.30 -10.34 25.05
CA GLN A 125 -18.42 -11.05 26.00
C GLN A 125 -17.84 -10.09 27.04
N LEU A 126 -17.53 -8.85 26.68
CA LEU A 126 -17.04 -7.84 27.62
C LEU A 126 -18.07 -7.49 28.69
N LYS A 127 -19.38 -7.44 28.35
CA LYS A 127 -20.45 -7.18 29.31
C LYS A 127 -20.64 -8.32 30.30
N ASP A 128 -20.38 -9.55 29.86
CA ASP A 128 -20.54 -10.76 30.65
C ASP A 128 -19.27 -11.13 31.43
N ALA A 129 -18.15 -10.47 31.13
CA ALA A 129 -16.85 -10.75 31.76
C ALA A 129 -16.79 -10.23 33.20
N SER A 130 -16.33 -11.09 34.12
CA SER A 130 -16.17 -10.77 35.55
C SER A 130 -14.70 -10.84 36.02
N SER A 131 -13.78 -11.26 35.13
CA SER A 131 -12.36 -11.40 35.47
C SER A 131 -11.56 -10.23 34.84
N ASP A 132 -10.76 -9.53 35.65
CA ASP A 132 -9.93 -8.41 35.18
C ASP A 132 -9.02 -8.75 34.03
N PRO A 133 -8.29 -9.88 33.95
CA PRO A 133 -7.47 -10.23 32.81
C PRO A 133 -8.29 -10.47 31.53
N THR A 134 -9.50 -11.03 31.66
CA THR A 134 -10.40 -11.22 30.51
C THR A 134 -10.91 -9.88 29.98
N ILE A 135 -11.31 -8.97 30.87
CA ILE A 135 -11.74 -7.61 30.51
C ILE A 135 -10.61 -6.87 29.81
N ALA A 136 -9.38 -6.95 30.32
CA ALA A 136 -8.21 -6.33 29.69
C ALA A 136 -7.94 -6.87 28.29
N ALA A 137 -8.03 -8.19 28.08
CA ALA A 137 -7.83 -8.84 26.79
C ALA A 137 -8.92 -8.42 25.78
N LEU A 138 -10.20 -8.41 26.18
CA LEU A 138 -11.32 -8.01 25.30
C LEU A 138 -11.23 -6.52 24.92
N ASN A 139 -10.84 -5.65 25.87
CA ASN A 139 -10.60 -4.24 25.58
C ASN A 139 -9.44 -4.04 24.60
N ALA A 140 -8.36 -4.82 24.71
CA ALA A 140 -7.25 -4.78 23.75
C ALA A 140 -7.69 -5.21 22.35
N GLN A 141 -8.57 -6.22 22.24
CA GLN A 141 -9.16 -6.62 20.93
C GLN A 141 -10.01 -5.50 20.34
N LEU A 142 -10.87 -4.85 21.12
CA LEU A 142 -11.68 -3.73 20.65
C LEU A 142 -10.82 -2.54 20.22
N ALA A 143 -9.79 -2.20 20.98
CA ALA A 143 -8.85 -1.14 20.62
C ALA A 143 -8.13 -1.45 19.30
N THR A 144 -7.75 -2.71 19.08
CA THR A 144 -7.14 -3.14 17.80
C THR A 144 -8.13 -3.02 16.66
N ALA A 145 -9.38 -3.49 16.83
CA ALA A 145 -10.42 -3.37 15.82
C ALA A 145 -10.70 -1.91 15.45
N THR A 146 -10.77 -1.02 16.43
CA THR A 146 -10.96 0.43 16.20
C THR A 146 -9.82 0.99 15.39
N ARG A 147 -8.57 0.71 15.75
CA ARG A 147 -7.40 1.18 15.01
C ARG A 147 -7.38 0.68 13.56
N LEU A 148 -7.68 -0.60 13.31
CA LEU A 148 -7.77 -1.15 11.96
C LEU A 148 -8.86 -0.48 11.14
N SER A 149 -10.02 -0.21 11.73
CA SER A 149 -11.13 0.51 11.10
C SER A 149 -10.75 1.94 10.74
N GLU A 150 -10.05 2.66 11.62
CA GLU A 150 -9.55 4.02 11.36
C GLU A 150 -8.55 4.05 10.19
N VAL A 151 -7.63 3.08 10.14
CA VAL A 151 -6.65 2.96 9.05
C VAL A 151 -7.35 2.65 7.73
N SER A 152 -8.32 1.74 7.71
CA SER A 152 -9.12 1.42 6.52
C SER A 152 -9.90 2.64 6.03
N ALA A 153 -10.58 3.38 6.91
CA ALA A 153 -11.30 4.59 6.58
C ALA A 153 -10.37 5.68 6.00
N ALA A 154 -9.22 5.92 6.63
CA ALA A 154 -8.24 6.88 6.15
C ALA A 154 -7.70 6.51 4.76
N ALA A 155 -7.49 5.21 4.49
CA ALA A 155 -7.07 4.72 3.19
C ALA A 155 -8.15 4.97 2.11
N ALA A 156 -9.41 4.72 2.43
CA ALA A 156 -10.53 4.99 1.53
C ALA A 156 -10.65 6.49 1.21
N ASP A 157 -10.49 7.37 2.20
CA ASP A 157 -10.54 8.83 2.01
C ASP A 157 -9.38 9.33 1.13
N ARG A 158 -8.19 8.76 1.31
CA ARG A 158 -7.03 9.09 0.45
C ARG A 158 -7.24 8.66 -0.99
N LEU A 159 -7.83 7.50 -1.25
CA LEU A 159 -8.15 7.07 -2.61
C LEU A 159 -9.24 7.93 -3.25
N ARG A 160 -10.23 8.40 -2.48
CA ARG A 160 -11.21 9.39 -2.98
C ARG A 160 -10.53 10.68 -3.39
N LEU A 161 -9.64 11.20 -2.53
CA LEU A 161 -8.89 12.42 -2.82
C LEU A 161 -8.02 12.27 -4.07
N LEU A 162 -7.27 11.16 -4.18
CA LEU A 162 -6.48 10.86 -5.39
C LEU A 162 -7.36 10.88 -6.65
N ASN A 163 -8.51 10.20 -6.63
CA ASN A 163 -9.40 10.15 -7.79
C ASN A 163 -9.92 11.56 -8.16
N ALA A 164 -10.19 12.40 -7.18
CA ALA A 164 -10.57 13.80 -7.43
C ALA A 164 -9.41 14.59 -8.07
N GLN A 165 -8.19 14.44 -7.57
CA GLN A 165 -6.99 15.08 -8.12
C GLN A 165 -6.66 14.60 -9.54
N LEU A 166 -6.79 13.28 -9.80
CA LEU A 166 -6.64 12.75 -11.16
C LEU A 166 -7.73 13.27 -12.09
N GLY A 167 -8.97 13.42 -11.61
CA GLY A 167 -10.06 14.01 -12.37
C GLY A 167 -9.76 15.45 -12.76
N GLU A 168 -9.25 16.25 -11.84
CA GLU A 168 -8.80 17.63 -12.09
C GLU A 168 -7.64 17.65 -13.09
N ALA A 169 -6.66 16.76 -12.94
CA ALA A 169 -5.53 16.65 -13.85
C ALA A 169 -5.98 16.33 -15.29
N VAL A 170 -6.97 15.46 -15.46
CA VAL A 170 -7.55 15.17 -16.78
C VAL A 170 -8.26 16.39 -17.33
N ALA A 171 -9.04 17.13 -16.52
CA ALA A 171 -9.73 18.34 -16.97
C ALA A 171 -8.73 19.41 -17.42
N GLN A 172 -7.65 19.63 -16.65
CA GLN A 172 -6.59 20.57 -17.02
C GLN A 172 -5.86 20.13 -18.31
N ALA A 173 -5.58 18.82 -18.49
CA ALA A 173 -4.99 18.31 -19.71
C ALA A 173 -5.88 18.54 -20.93
N VAL A 174 -7.20 18.37 -20.79
CA VAL A 174 -8.18 18.70 -21.85
C VAL A 174 -8.15 20.19 -22.18
N GLU A 175 -8.17 21.06 -21.18
CA GLU A 175 -8.10 22.51 -21.37
C GLU A 175 -6.82 22.92 -22.10
N LEU A 176 -5.66 22.40 -21.66
CA LEU A 176 -4.38 22.61 -22.33
C LEU A 176 -4.37 22.06 -23.76
N SER A 177 -5.16 20.99 -24.03
CA SER A 177 -5.28 20.44 -25.37
C SER A 177 -6.05 21.35 -26.34
N LEU A 178 -6.89 22.21 -25.83
CA LEU A 178 -7.71 23.16 -26.60
C LEU A 178 -7.07 24.55 -26.72
N THR A 179 -6.09 24.87 -25.90
CA THR A 179 -5.46 26.19 -25.81
C THR A 179 -4.00 26.10 -26.29
N GLU A 180 -3.52 27.10 -27.00
CA GLU A 180 -2.10 27.21 -27.42
C GLU A 180 -1.19 27.80 -26.29
N ALA A 181 -1.63 27.75 -25.03
CA ALA A 181 -0.97 28.40 -23.91
C ALA A 181 0.16 27.57 -23.28
N PRO A 182 1.20 28.21 -22.71
CA PRO A 182 2.50 27.57 -22.48
C PRO A 182 2.67 26.90 -21.10
N ASP A 183 3.79 26.21 -21.00
CA ASP A 183 4.57 25.52 -19.96
C ASP A 183 4.24 25.66 -18.45
N VAL A 184 3.58 26.75 -17.99
CA VAL A 184 3.37 27.03 -16.55
C VAL A 184 2.34 26.10 -15.93
N ASP A 185 1.31 25.74 -16.68
CA ASP A 185 0.20 24.91 -16.17
C ASP A 185 0.57 23.42 -16.10
N LEU A 186 1.46 22.95 -16.97
CA LEU A 186 1.96 21.58 -16.93
C LEU A 186 2.83 21.29 -15.71
N ASN A 187 3.64 22.24 -15.27
CA ASN A 187 4.42 22.08 -14.05
C ASN A 187 3.54 22.00 -12.80
N ARG A 188 2.43 22.75 -12.77
CA ARG A 188 1.44 22.65 -11.70
C ARG A 188 0.76 21.27 -11.70
N LEU A 189 0.34 20.81 -12.88
CA LEU A 189 -0.27 19.50 -13.07
C LEU A 189 0.66 18.39 -12.59
N ALA A 190 1.92 18.41 -13.03
CA ALA A 190 2.93 17.46 -12.60
C ALA A 190 3.14 17.48 -11.08
N GLY A 191 3.18 18.66 -10.47
CA GLY A 191 3.32 18.83 -9.02
C GLY A 191 2.14 18.25 -8.24
N THR A 192 0.91 18.41 -8.72
CA THR A 192 -0.29 17.85 -8.08
C THR A 192 -0.26 16.33 -8.11
N VAL A 193 0.07 15.73 -9.25
CA VAL A 193 0.19 14.26 -9.38
C VAL A 193 1.31 13.72 -8.51
N ASP A 194 2.48 14.37 -8.49
CA ASP A 194 3.61 13.96 -7.64
C ASP A 194 3.28 14.02 -6.15
N SER A 195 2.52 15.03 -5.71
CA SER A 195 2.08 15.13 -4.32
C SER A 195 1.16 13.97 -3.96
N ALA A 196 0.16 13.69 -4.80
CA ALA A 196 -0.76 12.59 -4.60
C ALA A 196 -0.06 11.23 -4.53
N VAL A 197 0.90 10.98 -5.43
CA VAL A 197 1.69 9.74 -5.46
C VAL A 197 2.54 9.57 -4.19
N ARG A 198 3.17 10.65 -3.71
CA ARG A 198 3.95 10.62 -2.44
C ARG A 198 3.08 10.37 -1.22
N GLU A 199 1.88 10.96 -1.17
CA GLU A 199 0.93 10.74 -0.09
C GLU A 199 0.44 9.28 -0.03
N LEU A 200 0.18 8.67 -1.19
CA LEU A 200 -0.17 7.25 -1.26
C LEU A 200 0.97 6.34 -0.80
N GLU A 201 2.21 6.69 -1.15
CA GLU A 201 3.38 5.92 -0.71
C GLU A 201 3.56 5.98 0.81
N ALA A 202 3.41 7.17 1.40
CA ALA A 202 3.47 7.33 2.85
C ALA A 202 2.35 6.53 3.55
N LEU A 203 1.13 6.54 2.99
CA LEU A 203 0.02 5.75 3.50
C LEU A 203 0.32 4.25 3.40
N ARG A 204 0.83 3.78 2.25
CA ARG A 204 1.19 2.38 2.05
C ARG A 204 2.21 1.92 3.10
N GLN A 205 3.23 2.72 3.38
CA GLN A 205 4.23 2.43 4.40
C GLN A 205 3.60 2.39 5.80
N GLY A 206 2.74 3.34 6.14
CA GLY A 206 2.03 3.33 7.42
C GLY A 206 1.11 2.11 7.58
N MET A 207 0.48 1.65 6.50
CA MET A 207 -0.32 0.42 6.53
C MET A 207 0.54 -0.85 6.70
N ASP A 208 1.77 -0.86 6.19
CA ASP A 208 2.70 -1.99 6.39
C ASP A 208 3.14 -2.12 7.86
N GLU A 209 3.28 -0.99 8.57
CA GLU A 209 3.62 -0.99 10.00
C GLU A 209 2.47 -1.50 10.88
N VAL A 210 1.22 -1.34 10.45
CA VAL A 210 0.02 -1.75 11.18
C VAL A 210 -0.38 -3.19 10.86
N SER A 211 -0.05 -3.69 9.67
CA SER A 211 -0.31 -5.08 9.30
C SER A 211 0.64 -6.01 10.04
N PRO A 212 0.14 -7.04 10.77
CA PRO A 212 1.02 -8.04 11.34
C PRO A 212 1.80 -8.73 10.21
N PRO A 213 3.07 -9.13 10.44
CA PRO A 213 3.83 -9.89 9.45
C PRO A 213 3.02 -11.14 9.08
N ALA A 214 2.88 -11.39 7.78
CA ALA A 214 2.21 -12.58 7.27
C ALA A 214 2.88 -13.84 7.85
N PRO A 215 2.12 -14.85 8.28
CA PRO A 215 2.63 -16.07 8.88
C PRO A 215 3.52 -16.88 7.91
#